data_989936c13746484c7dd92842341b44af
#
_entry.id   989936c13746484c7dd92842341b44af
#
_cell.length_a   1.000
_cell.length_b   1.000
_cell.length_c   1.000
_cell.angle_alpha   90.00
_cell.angle_beta   90.00
_cell.angle_gamma   90.00
#
_symmetry.space_group_name_H-M   'P 1'
#
loop_
_entity.id
_entity.type
_entity.pdbx_description
1 polymer ?
#
loop_
_entity_poly.entity_id
_entity_poly.type
_entity_poly.pdbx_seq_one_letter_code
_entity_poly.pdbx_strand_id
1 'polypeptide(L)'
;KFVEHVVPRSVVEAMATNEILQLVVFSVFFGIALTAIGKKGEPIINALDSLAHVVLKMVSYVMYLAPLGVFGAMAAAISKNGLGILVTFGKYIGEFYFGLAILWGILLTVGYLILKNRLPVLLRRISSPMSIAFSTASSEAVYPKLVEEMERFGCNNKIVSFVLPLGYSFNLDGSMMYMTFASMFIAQAFGVTAITGDVGQQIIMLLVFLVTSKGIAGVP
;
A
#
# COMPACT_ATOMS: atom_id res chain seq x y z
N LYS A 1 -9.99 -14.92 25.06
CA LYS A 1 -10.29 -15.35 23.66
C LYS A 1 -9.59 -14.50 22.59
N PHE A 2 -9.61 -13.13 22.65
CA PHE A 2 -8.93 -12.30 21.63
C PHE A 2 -7.40 -12.43 21.71
N VAL A 3 -6.83 -12.35 22.91
CA VAL A 3 -5.38 -12.45 23.14
C VAL A 3 -4.81 -13.82 22.74
N GLU A 4 -5.59 -14.88 22.87
CA GLU A 4 -5.20 -16.25 22.47
C GLU A 4 -5.07 -16.41 20.95
N HIS A 5 -5.71 -15.52 20.17
CA HIS A 5 -5.64 -15.50 18.70
C HIS A 5 -4.60 -14.50 18.16
N VAL A 6 -3.93 -13.75 19.01
CA VAL A 6 -2.92 -12.76 18.59
C VAL A 6 -1.54 -13.39 18.40
N VAL A 7 -1.20 -14.37 19.23
CA VAL A 7 0.10 -15.07 19.14
C VAL A 7 -0.10 -16.41 18.43
N PRO A 8 0.61 -16.68 17.32
CA PRO A 8 0.46 -17.94 16.59
C PRO A 8 0.98 -19.11 17.40
N ARG A 9 0.22 -20.20 17.45
CA ARG A 9 0.69 -21.50 17.96
C ARG A 9 1.75 -22.13 17.03
N SER A 10 1.59 -21.88 15.74
CA SER A 10 2.53 -22.27 14.69
C SER A 10 2.53 -21.20 13.59
N VAL A 11 3.71 -20.72 13.23
CA VAL A 11 3.87 -19.73 12.15
C VAL A 11 3.48 -20.35 10.80
N VAL A 12 3.83 -21.62 10.59
CA VAL A 12 3.50 -22.33 9.35
C VAL A 12 1.99 -22.52 9.20
N GLU A 13 1.30 -22.84 10.29
CA GLU A 13 -0.15 -22.93 10.31
C GLU A 13 -0.79 -21.56 10.02
N ALA A 14 -0.32 -20.48 10.67
CA ALA A 14 -0.79 -19.14 10.43
C ALA A 14 -0.60 -18.69 8.97
N MET A 15 0.49 -19.09 8.32
CA MET A 15 0.71 -18.88 6.88
C MET A 15 -0.27 -19.69 6.03
N ALA A 16 -0.50 -20.94 6.35
CA ALA A 16 -1.40 -21.84 5.60
C ALA A 16 -2.88 -21.43 5.72
N THR A 17 -3.27 -20.88 6.87
CA THR A 17 -4.65 -20.45 7.17
C THR A 17 -4.90 -18.96 6.91
N ASN A 18 -3.90 -18.21 6.41
CA ASN A 18 -3.96 -16.77 6.16
C ASN A 18 -4.32 -15.92 7.40
N GLU A 19 -3.83 -16.32 8.58
CA GLU A 19 -4.03 -15.58 9.83
C GLU A 19 -3.10 -14.36 9.91
N ILE A 20 -3.44 -13.30 9.14
CA ILE A 20 -2.59 -12.13 8.90
C ILE A 20 -2.15 -11.46 10.20
N LEU A 21 -3.06 -11.31 11.20
CA LEU A 21 -2.73 -10.67 12.47
C LEU A 21 -1.62 -11.43 13.22
N GLN A 22 -1.70 -12.75 13.24
CA GLN A 22 -0.70 -13.61 13.89
C GLN A 22 0.65 -13.51 13.18
N LEU A 23 0.64 -13.44 11.83
CA LEU A 23 1.85 -13.27 11.03
C LEU A 23 2.52 -11.92 11.29
N VAL A 24 1.75 -10.84 11.38
CA VAL A 24 2.26 -9.49 11.69
C VAL A 24 2.91 -9.48 13.08
N VAL A 25 2.24 -10.01 14.09
CA VAL A 25 2.78 -10.09 15.46
C VAL A 25 4.07 -10.89 15.50
N PHE A 26 4.08 -12.07 14.86
CA PHE A 26 5.30 -12.88 14.76
C PHE A 26 6.42 -12.10 14.07
N SER A 27 6.15 -11.44 12.94
CA SER A 27 7.15 -10.70 12.17
C SER A 27 7.76 -9.55 12.98
N VAL A 28 6.96 -8.86 13.80
CA VAL A 28 7.46 -7.81 14.70
C VAL A 28 8.44 -8.38 15.73
N PHE A 29 8.05 -9.46 16.45
CA PHE A 29 8.94 -10.10 17.43
C PHE A 29 10.19 -10.69 16.78
N PHE A 30 10.06 -11.30 15.61
CA PHE A 30 11.17 -11.85 14.86
C PHE A 30 12.15 -10.75 14.42
N GLY A 31 11.66 -9.60 13.95
CA GLY A 31 12.48 -8.45 13.58
C GLY A 31 13.21 -7.85 14.78
N ILE A 32 12.53 -7.72 15.93
CA ILE A 32 13.17 -7.27 17.19
C ILE A 32 14.29 -8.24 17.61
N ALA A 33 14.04 -9.55 17.56
CA ALA A 33 15.03 -10.56 17.90
C ALA A 33 16.24 -10.52 16.95
N LEU A 34 16.02 -10.37 15.62
CA LEU A 34 17.09 -10.22 14.64
C LEU A 34 17.96 -8.98 14.93
N THR A 35 17.32 -7.87 15.30
CA THR A 35 18.05 -6.64 15.67
C THR A 35 18.88 -6.87 16.94
N ALA A 36 18.36 -7.59 17.92
CA ALA A 36 19.04 -7.86 19.18
C ALA A 36 20.30 -8.74 19.02
N ILE A 37 20.30 -9.69 18.08
CA ILE A 37 21.47 -10.55 17.81
C ILE A 37 22.51 -9.89 16.88
N GLY A 38 22.20 -8.72 16.32
CA GLY A 38 23.09 -7.89 15.51
C GLY A 38 23.67 -8.64 14.31
N LYS A 39 24.98 -8.56 14.08
CA LYS A 39 25.67 -9.15 12.91
C LYS A 39 25.38 -10.63 12.67
N LYS A 40 25.07 -11.40 13.70
CA LYS A 40 24.71 -12.83 13.54
C LYS A 40 23.37 -13.02 12.82
N GLY A 41 22.51 -12.00 12.80
CA GLY A 41 21.25 -12.00 12.08
C GLY A 41 21.36 -11.64 10.59
N GLU A 42 22.47 -11.04 10.15
CA GLU A 42 22.65 -10.58 8.75
C GLU A 42 22.37 -11.68 7.70
N PRO A 43 22.81 -12.94 7.85
CA PRO A 43 22.52 -13.97 6.87
C PRO A 43 21.00 -14.23 6.70
N ILE A 44 20.23 -14.15 7.79
CA ILE A 44 18.77 -14.33 7.75
C ILE A 44 18.13 -13.12 7.08
N ILE A 45 18.55 -11.91 7.40
CA ILE A 45 18.05 -10.68 6.77
C ILE A 45 18.30 -10.74 5.26
N ASN A 46 19.50 -11.08 4.81
CA ASN A 46 19.82 -11.21 3.40
C ASN A 46 19.04 -12.32 2.70
N ALA A 47 18.80 -13.44 3.40
CA ALA A 47 17.98 -14.52 2.85
C ALA A 47 16.51 -14.10 2.68
N LEU A 48 15.94 -13.40 3.66
CA LEU A 48 14.58 -12.87 3.59
C LEU A 48 14.43 -11.80 2.50
N ASP A 49 15.42 -10.91 2.38
CA ASP A 49 15.44 -9.91 1.31
C ASP A 49 15.48 -10.58 -0.07
N SER A 50 16.35 -11.57 -0.26
CA SER A 50 16.43 -12.34 -1.49
C SER A 50 15.13 -13.09 -1.78
N LEU A 51 14.51 -13.68 -0.74
CA LEU A 51 13.22 -14.36 -0.87
C LEU A 51 12.12 -13.40 -1.29
N ALA A 52 12.06 -12.20 -0.69
CA ALA A 52 11.11 -11.16 -1.08
C ALA A 52 11.27 -10.79 -2.56
N HIS A 53 12.50 -10.59 -3.04
CA HIS A 53 12.77 -10.31 -4.45
C HIS A 53 12.31 -11.45 -5.39
N VAL A 54 12.52 -12.71 -4.99
CA VAL A 54 12.05 -13.88 -5.75
C VAL A 54 10.52 -13.89 -5.82
N VAL A 55 9.83 -13.67 -4.69
CA VAL A 55 8.36 -13.65 -4.66
C VAL A 55 7.82 -12.51 -5.51
N LEU A 56 8.39 -11.30 -5.41
CA LEU A 56 7.99 -10.16 -6.24
C LEU A 56 8.21 -10.45 -7.75
N LYS A 57 9.29 -11.16 -8.09
CA LYS A 57 9.53 -11.58 -9.48
C LYS A 57 8.51 -12.62 -9.96
N MET A 58 8.10 -13.55 -9.10
CA MET A 58 7.02 -14.49 -9.41
C MET A 58 5.69 -13.75 -9.66
N VAL A 59 5.34 -12.78 -8.81
CA VAL A 59 4.16 -11.92 -9.00
C VAL A 59 4.24 -11.22 -10.35
N SER A 60 5.40 -10.63 -10.69
CA SER A 60 5.62 -9.99 -11.99
C SER A 60 5.34 -10.93 -13.17
N TYR A 61 5.71 -12.21 -13.09
CA TYR A 61 5.40 -13.18 -14.15
C TYR A 61 3.88 -13.43 -14.28
N VAL A 62 3.18 -13.55 -13.15
CA VAL A 62 1.72 -13.71 -13.16
C VAL A 62 1.04 -12.46 -13.74
N MET A 63 1.57 -11.26 -13.46
CA MET A 63 1.04 -9.99 -13.97
C MET A 63 1.12 -9.84 -15.50
N TYR A 64 1.95 -10.61 -16.20
CA TYR A 64 1.87 -10.67 -17.68
C TYR A 64 0.54 -11.22 -18.20
N LEU A 65 -0.17 -12.01 -17.38
CA LEU A 65 -1.50 -12.53 -17.71
C LEU A 65 -2.63 -11.57 -17.29
N ALA A 66 -2.33 -10.53 -16.51
CA ALA A 66 -3.32 -9.59 -16.01
C ALA A 66 -4.20 -8.95 -17.12
N PRO A 67 -3.68 -8.53 -18.29
CA PRO A 67 -4.51 -7.97 -19.35
C PRO A 67 -5.60 -8.94 -19.84
N LEU A 68 -5.31 -10.23 -19.92
CA LEU A 68 -6.29 -11.27 -20.28
C LEU A 68 -7.35 -11.44 -19.20
N GLY A 69 -6.91 -11.44 -17.92
CA GLY A 69 -7.82 -11.51 -16.77
C GLY A 69 -8.76 -10.31 -16.71
N VAL A 70 -8.21 -9.11 -16.88
CA VAL A 70 -9.01 -7.87 -16.91
C VAL A 70 -9.98 -7.85 -18.08
N PHE A 71 -9.55 -8.24 -19.28
CA PHE A 71 -10.43 -8.35 -20.44
C PHE A 71 -11.59 -9.31 -20.19
N GLY A 72 -11.29 -10.52 -19.66
CA GLY A 72 -12.31 -11.51 -19.32
C GLY A 72 -13.29 -11.01 -18.25
N ALA A 73 -12.79 -10.38 -17.20
CA ALA A 73 -13.62 -9.82 -16.14
C ALA A 73 -14.54 -8.69 -16.65
N MET A 74 -14.00 -7.79 -17.47
CA MET A 74 -14.79 -6.70 -18.08
C MET A 74 -15.84 -7.25 -19.06
N ALA A 75 -15.48 -8.21 -19.90
CA ALA A 75 -16.42 -8.85 -20.80
C ALA A 75 -17.58 -9.53 -20.04
N ALA A 76 -17.25 -10.26 -18.96
CA ALA A 76 -18.24 -10.88 -18.10
C ALA A 76 -19.14 -9.85 -17.40
N ALA A 77 -18.58 -8.75 -16.88
CA ALA A 77 -19.33 -7.68 -16.25
C ALA A 77 -20.31 -7.01 -17.21
N ILE A 78 -19.85 -6.70 -18.43
CA ILE A 78 -20.70 -6.09 -19.47
C ILE A 78 -21.77 -7.07 -19.93
N SER A 79 -21.43 -8.34 -20.11
CA SER A 79 -22.40 -9.37 -20.53
C SER A 79 -23.53 -9.57 -19.51
N LYS A 80 -23.22 -9.46 -18.21
CA LYS A 80 -24.21 -9.64 -17.13
C LYS A 80 -25.04 -8.39 -16.85
N ASN A 81 -24.41 -7.21 -16.88
CA ASN A 81 -25.01 -5.97 -16.40
C ASN A 81 -25.29 -4.95 -17.54
N GLY A 82 -24.95 -5.29 -18.78
CA GLY A 82 -25.04 -4.41 -19.92
C GLY A 82 -23.98 -3.29 -19.91
N LEU A 83 -23.99 -2.45 -20.95
CA LEU A 83 -23.05 -1.34 -21.10
C LEU A 83 -23.17 -0.27 -20.00
N GLY A 84 -24.30 -0.20 -19.30
CA GLY A 84 -24.52 0.72 -18.19
C GLY A 84 -23.49 0.58 -17.05
N ILE A 85 -22.91 -0.61 -16.88
CA ILE A 85 -21.86 -0.85 -15.86
C ILE A 85 -20.62 0.02 -16.09
N LEU A 86 -20.31 0.39 -17.33
CA LEU A 86 -19.19 1.27 -17.66
C LEU A 86 -19.36 2.67 -17.07
N VAL A 87 -20.61 3.17 -17.02
CA VAL A 87 -20.93 4.46 -16.39
C VAL A 87 -20.69 4.37 -14.87
N THR A 88 -21.06 3.25 -14.25
CA THR A 88 -20.83 3.01 -12.83
C THR A 88 -19.33 2.96 -12.51
N PHE A 89 -18.55 2.25 -13.32
CA PHE A 89 -17.08 2.26 -13.17
C PHE A 89 -16.46 3.63 -13.44
N GLY A 90 -16.99 4.36 -14.44
CA GLY A 90 -16.56 5.74 -14.73
C GLY A 90 -16.80 6.68 -13.56
N LYS A 91 -17.95 6.59 -12.90
CA LYS A 91 -18.24 7.35 -11.68
C LYS A 91 -17.28 6.98 -10.54
N TYR A 92 -17.11 5.69 -10.27
CA TYR A 92 -16.18 5.20 -9.25
C TYR A 92 -14.76 5.73 -9.47
N ILE A 93 -14.24 5.66 -10.69
CA ILE A 93 -12.92 6.17 -11.06
C ILE A 93 -12.86 7.70 -10.85
N GLY A 94 -13.90 8.43 -11.29
CA GLY A 94 -13.99 9.88 -11.13
C GLY A 94 -13.99 10.30 -9.65
N GLU A 95 -14.78 9.65 -8.82
CA GLU A 95 -14.84 9.88 -7.38
C GLU A 95 -13.51 9.57 -6.69
N PHE A 96 -12.84 8.48 -7.08
CA PHE A 96 -11.52 8.13 -6.58
C PHE A 96 -10.48 9.20 -6.92
N TYR A 97 -10.40 9.64 -8.18
CA TYR A 97 -9.47 10.70 -8.57
C TYR A 97 -9.79 12.05 -7.92
N PHE A 98 -11.06 12.34 -7.71
CA PHE A 98 -11.48 13.54 -6.97
C PHE A 98 -11.00 13.48 -5.52
N GLY A 99 -11.19 12.34 -4.84
CA GLY A 99 -10.65 12.12 -3.49
C GLY A 99 -9.13 12.23 -3.45
N LEU A 100 -8.44 11.68 -4.46
CA LEU A 100 -6.98 11.77 -4.59
C LEU A 100 -6.51 13.23 -4.76
N ALA A 101 -7.25 14.03 -5.53
CA ALA A 101 -6.96 15.45 -5.69
C ALA A 101 -7.12 16.23 -4.37
N ILE A 102 -8.12 15.90 -3.56
CA ILE A 102 -8.28 16.47 -2.21
C ILE A 102 -7.10 16.09 -1.32
N LEU A 103 -6.72 14.81 -1.29
CA LEU A 103 -5.55 14.35 -0.52
C LEU A 103 -4.28 15.10 -0.92
N TRP A 104 -4.01 15.18 -2.22
CA TRP A 104 -2.88 15.96 -2.75
C TRP A 104 -2.97 17.45 -2.36
N GLY A 105 -4.15 18.04 -2.42
CA GLY A 105 -4.39 19.42 -1.97
C GLY A 105 -4.02 19.62 -0.50
N ILE A 106 -4.42 18.70 0.37
CA ILE A 106 -4.07 18.73 1.79
C ILE A 106 -2.56 18.60 1.99
N LEU A 107 -1.93 17.59 1.36
CA LEU A 107 -0.49 17.36 1.47
C LEU A 107 0.33 18.56 0.96
N LEU A 108 -0.05 19.15 -0.16
CA LEU A 108 0.61 20.33 -0.71
C LEU A 108 0.42 21.56 0.21
N THR A 109 -0.76 21.71 0.79
CA THR A 109 -1.04 22.81 1.73
C THR A 109 -0.19 22.69 2.99
N VAL A 110 -0.16 21.50 3.60
CA VAL A 110 0.69 21.23 4.77
C VAL A 110 2.17 21.38 4.40
N GLY A 111 2.57 20.84 3.25
CA GLY A 111 3.93 21.00 2.72
C GLY A 111 4.31 22.47 2.54
N TYR A 112 3.39 23.31 2.04
CA TYR A 112 3.61 24.73 1.87
C TYR A 112 3.74 25.48 3.21
N LEU A 113 2.92 25.13 4.20
CA LEU A 113 3.01 25.73 5.54
C LEU A 113 4.36 25.46 6.20
N ILE A 114 4.94 24.27 5.98
CA ILE A 114 6.22 23.84 6.57
C ILE A 114 7.41 24.36 5.75
N LEU A 115 7.41 24.12 4.43
CA LEU A 115 8.56 24.35 3.55
C LEU A 115 8.55 25.74 2.89
N LYS A 116 7.38 26.40 2.86
CA LYS A 116 7.20 27.72 2.24
C LYS A 116 7.81 27.75 0.82
N ASN A 117 8.77 28.64 0.59
CA ASN A 117 9.43 28.83 -0.70
C ASN A 117 10.29 27.62 -1.16
N ARG A 118 10.52 26.63 -0.31
CA ARG A 118 11.25 25.42 -0.68
C ARG A 118 10.35 24.34 -1.30
N LEU A 119 9.02 24.42 -1.12
CA LEU A 119 8.09 23.44 -1.67
C LEU A 119 8.23 23.26 -3.19
N PRO A 120 8.28 24.31 -4.03
CA PRO A 120 8.45 24.14 -5.48
C PRO A 120 9.74 23.41 -5.84
N VAL A 121 10.82 23.64 -5.07
CA VAL A 121 12.10 22.95 -5.28
C VAL A 121 11.96 21.45 -4.96
N LEU A 122 11.27 21.11 -3.86
CA LEU A 122 10.97 19.73 -3.51
C LEU A 122 10.16 19.04 -4.62
N LEU A 123 9.06 19.67 -5.06
CA LEU A 123 8.19 19.11 -6.10
C LEU A 123 8.95 18.86 -7.41
N ARG A 124 9.83 19.77 -7.79
CA ARG A 124 10.70 19.61 -8.96
C ARG A 124 11.67 18.43 -8.80
N ARG A 125 12.18 18.21 -7.60
CA ARG A 125 13.08 17.08 -7.30
C ARG A 125 12.37 15.74 -7.36
N ILE A 126 11.18 15.67 -6.74
CA ILE A 126 10.42 14.41 -6.70
C ILE A 126 9.66 14.12 -7.99
N SER A 127 9.57 15.06 -8.94
CA SER A 127 8.82 14.85 -10.20
C SER A 127 9.35 13.66 -11.02
N SER A 128 10.68 13.49 -11.11
CA SER A 128 11.29 12.35 -11.80
C SER A 128 10.99 11.02 -11.10
N PRO A 129 11.24 10.85 -9.79
CA PRO A 129 10.78 9.67 -9.03
C PRO A 129 9.28 9.39 -9.21
N MET A 130 8.42 10.40 -9.12
CA MET A 130 6.98 10.25 -9.30
C MET A 130 6.61 9.71 -10.69
N SER A 131 7.24 10.23 -11.75
CA SER A 131 6.99 9.75 -13.11
C SER A 131 7.41 8.29 -13.29
N ILE A 132 8.52 7.88 -12.68
CA ILE A 132 8.96 6.48 -12.70
C ILE A 132 7.97 5.61 -11.91
N ALA A 133 7.59 6.02 -10.69
CA ALA A 133 6.62 5.29 -9.87
C ALA A 133 5.28 5.10 -10.61
N PHE A 134 4.81 6.15 -11.29
CA PHE A 134 3.58 6.10 -12.08
C PHE A 134 3.70 5.14 -13.27
N SER A 135 4.81 5.19 -14.02
CA SER A 135 5.01 4.36 -15.21
C SER A 135 5.25 2.89 -14.88
N THR A 136 5.87 2.61 -13.73
CA THR A 136 6.13 1.24 -13.27
C THR A 136 5.01 0.68 -12.39
N ALA A 137 4.03 1.52 -12.04
CA ALA A 137 3.01 1.23 -11.02
C ALA A 137 3.63 0.72 -9.68
N SER A 138 4.88 1.10 -9.41
CA SER A 138 5.63 0.66 -8.23
C SER A 138 6.31 1.83 -7.54
N SER A 139 5.94 2.10 -6.30
CA SER A 139 6.64 3.07 -5.46
C SER A 139 8.00 2.54 -4.99
N GLU A 140 8.15 1.23 -4.85
CA GLU A 140 9.41 0.60 -4.40
C GLU A 140 10.52 0.71 -5.45
N ALA A 141 10.17 0.62 -6.74
CA ALA A 141 11.14 0.75 -7.83
C ALA A 141 11.89 2.08 -7.85
N VAL A 142 11.31 3.12 -7.25
CA VAL A 142 11.91 4.47 -7.22
C VAL A 142 12.65 4.79 -5.92
N TYR A 143 12.64 3.88 -4.95
CA TYR A 143 13.24 4.11 -3.63
C TYR A 143 14.68 4.65 -3.70
N PRO A 144 15.63 4.02 -4.44
CA PRO A 144 17.01 4.52 -4.52
C PRO A 144 17.08 5.93 -5.09
N LYS A 145 16.28 6.22 -6.11
CA LYS A 145 16.23 7.54 -6.74
C LYS A 145 15.65 8.59 -5.81
N LEU A 146 14.64 8.22 -5.03
CA LEU A 146 14.02 9.13 -4.08
C LEU A 146 15.00 9.46 -2.94
N VAL A 147 15.78 8.49 -2.45
CA VAL A 147 16.85 8.75 -1.47
C VAL A 147 17.83 9.80 -2.00
N GLU A 148 18.35 9.59 -3.21
CA GLU A 148 19.28 10.52 -3.85
C GLU A 148 18.71 11.94 -3.98
N GLU A 149 17.45 12.07 -4.42
CA GLU A 149 16.82 13.39 -4.58
C GLU A 149 16.54 14.08 -3.25
N MET A 150 16.23 13.31 -2.20
CA MET A 150 16.07 13.88 -0.85
C MET A 150 17.40 14.38 -0.27
N GLU A 151 18.48 13.67 -0.47
CA GLU A 151 19.82 14.13 -0.09
C GLU A 151 20.21 15.40 -0.85
N ARG A 152 19.96 15.44 -2.16
CA ARG A 152 20.18 16.63 -2.99
C ARG A 152 19.27 17.82 -2.59
N PHE A 153 18.13 17.56 -2.01
CA PHE A 153 17.26 18.59 -1.44
C PHE A 153 17.83 19.17 -0.15
N GLY A 154 18.75 18.45 0.51
CA GLY A 154 19.45 18.86 1.72
C GLY A 154 19.03 18.10 2.97
N CYS A 155 18.34 16.97 2.82
CA CYS A 155 18.02 16.08 3.93
C CYS A 155 19.27 15.25 4.32
N ASN A 156 19.44 15.04 5.63
CA ASN A 156 20.52 14.19 6.12
C ASN A 156 20.25 12.71 5.76
N ASN A 157 21.26 12.02 5.22
CA ASN A 157 21.15 10.60 4.83
C ASN A 157 20.59 9.71 5.94
N LYS A 158 21.03 9.91 7.20
CA LYS A 158 20.52 9.13 8.34
C LYS A 158 19.02 9.29 8.54
N ILE A 159 18.48 10.50 8.29
CA ILE A 159 17.04 10.77 8.39
C ILE A 159 16.32 10.14 7.21
N VAL A 160 16.82 10.33 6.00
CA VAL A 160 16.23 9.78 4.76
C VAL A 160 16.15 8.26 4.82
N SER A 161 17.27 7.61 5.18
CA SER A 161 17.36 6.14 5.29
C SER A 161 16.50 5.54 6.39
N PHE A 162 16.06 6.33 7.36
CA PHE A 162 15.12 5.90 8.40
C PHE A 162 13.66 6.20 8.03
N VAL A 163 13.38 7.44 7.61
CA VAL A 163 12.01 7.92 7.40
C VAL A 163 11.37 7.32 6.14
N LEU A 164 12.13 7.16 5.04
CA LEU A 164 11.55 6.62 3.80
C LEU A 164 11.08 5.17 3.96
N PRO A 165 11.88 4.21 4.49
CA PRO A 165 11.39 2.86 4.71
C PRO A 165 10.18 2.80 5.64
N LEU A 166 10.18 3.66 6.68
CA LEU A 166 9.04 3.77 7.58
C LEU A 166 7.79 4.24 6.83
N GLY A 167 7.92 5.25 5.96
CA GLY A 167 6.84 5.74 5.10
C GLY A 167 6.32 4.64 4.16
N TYR A 168 7.20 3.91 3.51
CA TYR A 168 6.83 2.80 2.62
C TYR A 168 6.11 1.65 3.34
N SER A 169 6.45 1.39 4.60
CA SER A 169 5.82 0.30 5.36
C SER A 169 4.55 0.71 6.10
N PHE A 170 4.44 1.98 6.51
CA PHE A 170 3.39 2.40 7.45
C PHE A 170 2.48 3.52 6.95
N ASN A 171 2.83 4.22 5.87
CA ASN A 171 2.11 5.40 5.43
C ASN A 171 1.86 5.42 3.92
N LEU A 172 1.16 4.41 3.42
CA LEU A 172 0.74 4.28 2.02
C LEU A 172 -0.66 4.91 1.82
N ASP A 173 -0.75 6.24 1.89
CA ASP A 173 -2.02 6.98 1.83
C ASP A 173 -2.83 6.67 0.56
N GLY A 174 -2.17 6.56 -0.59
CA GLY A 174 -2.83 6.22 -1.85
C GLY A 174 -3.42 4.81 -1.85
N SER A 175 -2.70 3.83 -1.30
CA SER A 175 -3.19 2.45 -1.17
C SER A 175 -4.35 2.36 -0.18
N MET A 176 -4.30 3.10 0.92
CA MET A 176 -5.40 3.19 1.88
C MET A 176 -6.66 3.78 1.25
N MET A 177 -6.53 4.86 0.48
CA MET A 177 -7.65 5.40 -0.29
C MET A 177 -8.22 4.37 -1.25
N TYR A 178 -7.37 3.72 -2.04
CA TYR A 178 -7.82 2.69 -2.97
C TYR A 178 -8.59 1.57 -2.27
N MET A 179 -8.05 1.01 -1.19
CA MET A 179 -8.71 -0.05 -0.41
C MET A 179 -10.06 0.40 0.13
N THR A 180 -10.15 1.62 0.66
CA THR A 180 -11.40 2.18 1.20
C THR A 180 -12.45 2.34 0.10
N PHE A 181 -12.08 2.99 -1.02
CA PHE A 181 -12.99 3.19 -2.14
C PHE A 181 -13.44 1.87 -2.75
N ALA A 182 -12.53 0.92 -2.97
CA ALA A 182 -12.84 -0.38 -3.52
C ALA A 182 -13.77 -1.18 -2.60
N SER A 183 -13.52 -1.20 -1.31
CA SER A 183 -14.35 -1.91 -0.34
C SER A 183 -15.75 -1.30 -0.22
N MET A 184 -15.86 0.03 -0.22
CA MET A 184 -17.14 0.72 -0.22
C MET A 184 -17.93 0.45 -1.51
N PHE A 185 -17.25 0.47 -2.65
CA PHE A 185 -17.87 0.15 -3.94
C PHE A 185 -18.41 -1.29 -3.97
N ILE A 186 -17.60 -2.25 -3.48
CA ILE A 186 -18.02 -3.66 -3.38
C ILE A 186 -19.21 -3.79 -2.42
N ALA A 187 -19.13 -3.18 -1.24
CA ALA A 187 -20.22 -3.21 -0.27
C ALA A 187 -21.54 -2.66 -0.84
N GLN A 188 -21.46 -1.57 -1.60
CA GLN A 188 -22.63 -1.00 -2.30
C GLN A 188 -23.15 -1.94 -3.40
N ALA A 189 -22.24 -2.50 -4.20
CA ALA A 189 -22.63 -3.40 -5.30
C ALA A 189 -23.31 -4.68 -4.81
N PHE A 190 -22.93 -5.18 -3.64
CA PHE A 190 -23.54 -6.36 -3.01
C PHE A 190 -24.66 -6.03 -2.01
N GLY A 191 -25.01 -4.76 -1.86
CA GLY A 191 -26.10 -4.35 -0.96
C GLY A 191 -25.82 -4.59 0.51
N VAL A 192 -24.56 -4.53 0.93
CA VAL A 192 -24.14 -4.70 2.34
C VAL A 192 -24.47 -3.44 3.12
N THR A 193 -25.74 -3.30 3.52
CA THR A 193 -26.27 -2.10 4.20
C THR A 193 -25.64 -1.85 5.57
N ALA A 194 -25.13 -2.88 6.23
CA ALA A 194 -24.42 -2.75 7.50
C ALA A 194 -23.20 -1.81 7.41
N ILE A 195 -22.49 -1.81 6.28
CA ILE A 195 -21.32 -0.94 6.06
C ILE A 195 -21.76 0.38 5.38
N THR A 196 -22.63 0.32 4.39
CA THR A 196 -23.00 1.50 3.59
C THR A 196 -23.97 2.44 4.28
N GLY A 197 -24.78 1.94 5.23
CA GLY A 197 -25.81 2.69 5.95
C GLY A 197 -25.39 3.19 7.34
N ASP A 198 -24.26 2.76 7.87
CA ASP A 198 -23.82 3.10 9.24
C ASP A 198 -22.42 3.70 9.24
N VAL A 199 -22.32 4.97 9.61
CA VAL A 199 -21.04 5.69 9.75
C VAL A 199 -20.12 5.03 10.79
N GLY A 200 -20.68 4.45 11.84
CA GLY A 200 -19.89 3.71 12.87
C GLY A 200 -19.16 2.51 12.26
N GLN A 201 -19.87 1.73 11.42
CA GLN A 201 -19.26 0.60 10.72
C GLN A 201 -18.20 1.04 9.69
N GLN A 202 -18.40 2.18 9.03
CA GLN A 202 -17.42 2.76 8.12
C GLN A 202 -16.15 3.16 8.87
N ILE A 203 -16.28 3.76 10.06
CA ILE A 203 -15.12 4.10 10.91
C ILE A 203 -14.39 2.83 11.36
N ILE A 204 -15.12 1.79 11.79
CA ILE A 204 -14.52 0.51 12.15
C ILE A 204 -13.75 -0.08 10.98
N MET A 205 -14.33 -0.08 9.77
CA MET A 205 -13.66 -0.55 8.55
C MET A 205 -12.36 0.24 8.29
N LEU A 206 -12.38 1.57 8.45
CA LEU A 206 -11.19 2.41 8.30
C LEU A 206 -10.13 2.06 9.35
N LEU A 207 -10.50 1.83 10.61
CA LEU A 207 -9.57 1.43 11.66
C LEU A 207 -8.96 0.05 11.38
N VAL A 208 -9.76 -0.89 10.89
CA VAL A 208 -9.26 -2.21 10.45
C VAL A 208 -8.24 -2.03 9.31
N PHE A 209 -8.55 -1.23 8.30
CA PHE A 209 -7.60 -0.97 7.21
C PHE A 209 -6.33 -0.25 7.69
N LEU A 210 -6.45 0.65 8.66
CA LEU A 210 -5.28 1.32 9.24
C LEU A 210 -4.28 0.31 9.84
N VAL A 211 -4.77 -0.79 10.39
CA VAL A 211 -3.92 -1.85 10.95
C VAL A 211 -3.49 -2.85 9.87
N THR A 212 -4.42 -3.34 9.06
CA THR A 212 -4.15 -4.41 8.10
C THR A 212 -3.40 -3.96 6.84
N SER A 213 -3.41 -2.65 6.53
CA SER A 213 -2.65 -2.10 5.41
C SER A 213 -1.14 -2.02 5.66
N LYS A 214 -0.70 -2.24 6.89
CA LYS A 214 0.74 -2.20 7.21
C LYS A 214 1.46 -3.38 6.57
N GLY A 215 2.56 -3.08 5.89
CA GLY A 215 3.33 -4.08 5.16
C GLY A 215 2.78 -4.44 3.78
N ILE A 216 1.81 -3.71 3.25
CA ILE A 216 1.43 -3.83 1.84
C ILE A 216 2.57 -3.27 0.99
N ALA A 217 3.07 -4.08 0.06
CA ALA A 217 4.11 -3.65 -0.88
C ALA A 217 3.49 -2.77 -1.98
N GLY A 218 4.18 -1.67 -2.32
CA GLY A 218 3.80 -0.78 -3.42
C GLY A 218 4.29 -1.30 -4.78
N VAL A 219 3.93 -2.55 -5.10
CA VAL A 219 4.28 -3.23 -6.35
C VAL A 219 3.03 -3.48 -7.20
N PRO A 220 3.18 -3.56 -8.55
CA PRO A 220 2.06 -3.82 -9.45
C PRO A 220 1.41 -5.18 -9.21
#